data_d4af56ddfc05b601a058ebf25f24c3ba
#
_entry.id   d4af56ddfc05b601a058ebf25f24c3ba
#
_cell.length_a   1.000
_cell.length_b   1.000
_cell.length_c   1.000
_cell.angle_alpha   90.00
_cell.angle_beta   90.00
_cell.angle_gamma   90.00
#
_symmetry.space_group_name_H-M   'P 1'
#
loop_
_entity.id
_entity.type
_entity.pdbx_description
1 polymer ?
#
loop_
_entity_poly.entity_id
_entity_poly.type
_entity_poly.pdbx_seq_one_letter_code
_entity_poly.pdbx_strand_id
1 'polypeptide(L)'
;AYNMCQWRTFLQLVKTAPKSDILVLVVTFVLTVLFDLVVAIEIGMILACLLFIKRMSEETKAESWVYTDDDTVAVNENLRKLPAEIRVYEVSGPLFFGASDAIEHIVVEESAKCLVLRMRAVPALDSTAMNALTALTKTCESKGVTIVFSHVNEQPMKVMKKAGFVALAGEENFCPNITAALERAEEIIK
;
A
#
# COMPACT_ATOMS: atom_id res chain seq x y z
N ALA A 1 38.21 -16.44 -22.22
CA ALA A 1 37.68 -16.12 -20.87
C ALA A 1 37.49 -14.63 -20.65
N TYR A 2 38.48 -13.76 -20.94
CA TYR A 2 38.42 -12.32 -20.65
C TYR A 2 37.25 -11.58 -21.39
N ASN A 3 37.02 -11.90 -22.67
CA ASN A 3 35.92 -11.30 -23.47
C ASN A 3 34.53 -11.78 -23.06
N MET A 4 34.42 -12.91 -22.35
CA MET A 4 33.13 -13.42 -21.85
C MET A 4 32.72 -12.81 -20.48
N CYS A 5 33.68 -12.21 -19.77
CA CYS A 5 33.47 -11.68 -18.42
C CYS A 5 32.71 -10.33 -18.40
N GLN A 6 32.54 -9.67 -19.57
CA GLN A 6 31.81 -8.39 -19.69
C GLN A 6 32.11 -7.39 -18.57
N TRP A 7 33.36 -7.26 -18.17
CA TRP A 7 33.81 -6.47 -17.03
C TRP A 7 33.27 -5.03 -17.02
N ARG A 8 33.12 -4.43 -18.18
CA ARG A 8 32.56 -3.08 -18.32
C ARG A 8 31.08 -3.03 -17.89
N THR A 9 30.28 -4.02 -18.30
CA THR A 9 28.89 -4.15 -17.95
C THR A 9 28.72 -4.41 -16.45
N PHE A 10 29.59 -5.24 -15.87
CA PHE A 10 29.62 -5.48 -14.44
C PHE A 10 29.89 -4.20 -13.63
N LEU A 11 30.92 -3.43 -13.99
CA LEU A 11 31.23 -2.16 -13.33
C LEU A 11 30.11 -1.11 -13.49
N GLN A 12 29.44 -1.09 -14.62
CA GLN A 12 28.31 -0.22 -14.86
C GLN A 12 27.11 -0.63 -14.00
N LEU A 13 26.81 -1.92 -13.89
CA LEU A 13 25.77 -2.48 -13.01
C LEU A 13 26.00 -2.10 -11.55
N VAL A 14 27.23 -2.29 -11.05
CA VAL A 14 27.59 -1.93 -9.66
C VAL A 14 27.44 -0.43 -9.39
N LYS A 15 27.59 0.43 -10.40
CA LYS A 15 27.44 1.88 -10.24
C LYS A 15 25.98 2.36 -10.31
N THR A 16 25.12 1.66 -11.04
CA THR A 16 23.74 2.10 -11.33
C THR A 16 22.67 1.31 -10.58
N ALA A 17 22.98 0.09 -10.14
CA ALA A 17 22.02 -0.77 -9.44
C ALA A 17 21.76 -0.30 -8.00
N PRO A 18 20.54 -0.53 -7.47
CA PRO A 18 20.23 -0.33 -6.07
C PRO A 18 21.16 -1.12 -5.15
N LYS A 19 21.41 -0.62 -3.94
CA LYS A 19 22.30 -1.27 -2.97
C LYS A 19 21.88 -2.71 -2.63
N SER A 20 20.58 -2.99 -2.64
CA SER A 20 20.03 -4.33 -2.45
C SER A 20 20.47 -5.31 -3.52
N ASP A 21 20.45 -4.89 -4.79
CA ASP A 21 20.80 -5.74 -5.93
C ASP A 21 22.30 -6.00 -5.97
N ILE A 22 23.11 -5.01 -5.59
CA ILE A 22 24.57 -5.16 -5.41
C ILE A 22 24.87 -6.18 -4.30
N LEU A 23 24.12 -6.17 -3.19
CA LEU A 23 24.28 -7.14 -2.12
C LEU A 23 24.01 -8.56 -2.62
N VAL A 24 22.92 -8.78 -3.36
CA VAL A 24 22.60 -10.09 -3.95
C VAL A 24 23.72 -10.55 -4.87
N LEU A 25 24.20 -9.67 -5.76
CA LEU A 25 25.26 -9.97 -6.71
C LEU A 25 26.56 -10.37 -6.00
N VAL A 26 26.98 -9.64 -4.98
CA VAL A 26 28.22 -9.94 -4.23
C VAL A 26 28.06 -11.26 -3.45
N VAL A 27 26.95 -11.46 -2.77
CA VAL A 27 26.68 -12.71 -2.01
C VAL A 27 26.67 -13.91 -2.94
N THR A 28 25.93 -13.82 -4.06
CA THR A 28 25.86 -14.91 -5.05
C THR A 28 27.25 -15.22 -5.64
N PHE A 29 28.03 -14.18 -5.96
CA PHE A 29 29.39 -14.36 -6.46
C PHE A 29 30.29 -15.08 -5.43
N VAL A 30 30.28 -14.63 -4.19
CA VAL A 30 31.10 -15.25 -3.12
C VAL A 30 30.69 -16.71 -2.90
N LEU A 31 29.38 -16.99 -2.88
CA LEU A 31 28.87 -18.35 -2.74
C LEU A 31 29.28 -19.25 -3.91
N THR A 32 29.28 -18.72 -5.15
CA THR A 32 29.74 -19.49 -6.32
C THR A 32 31.22 -19.87 -6.24
N VAL A 33 32.04 -19.01 -5.62
CA VAL A 33 33.48 -19.27 -5.44
C VAL A 33 33.77 -20.24 -4.30
N LEU A 34 33.02 -20.14 -3.21
CA LEU A 34 33.27 -20.95 -1.96
C LEU A 34 32.54 -22.29 -1.96
N PHE A 35 31.41 -22.43 -2.62
CA PHE A 35 30.59 -23.63 -2.62
C PHE A 35 30.40 -24.13 -4.06
N ASP A 36 29.19 -24.22 -4.49
CA ASP A 36 28.78 -24.72 -5.81
C ASP A 36 27.82 -23.72 -6.47
N LEU A 37 27.78 -23.75 -7.81
CA LEU A 37 26.91 -22.91 -8.61
C LEU A 37 25.42 -23.12 -8.25
N VAL A 38 25.00 -24.34 -7.96
CA VAL A 38 23.60 -24.65 -7.63
C VAL A 38 23.22 -23.99 -6.31
N VAL A 39 24.05 -24.15 -5.27
CA VAL A 39 23.80 -23.51 -3.95
C VAL A 39 23.80 -21.99 -4.06
N ALA A 40 24.70 -21.42 -4.87
CA ALA A 40 24.75 -19.98 -5.07
C ALA A 40 23.48 -19.43 -5.75
N ILE A 41 22.94 -20.14 -6.74
CA ILE A 41 21.69 -19.75 -7.42
C ILE A 41 20.50 -19.85 -6.46
N GLU A 42 20.39 -20.93 -5.70
CA GLU A 42 19.28 -21.13 -4.74
C GLU A 42 19.25 -20.00 -3.69
N ILE A 43 20.38 -19.76 -3.02
CA ILE A 43 20.48 -18.72 -1.98
C ILE A 43 20.30 -17.32 -2.61
N GLY A 44 20.90 -17.07 -3.76
CA GLY A 44 20.78 -15.80 -4.47
C GLY A 44 19.34 -15.50 -4.86
N MET A 45 18.61 -16.50 -5.34
CA MET A 45 17.17 -16.36 -5.69
C MET A 45 16.31 -16.07 -4.46
N ILE A 46 16.53 -16.81 -3.37
CA ILE A 46 15.80 -16.59 -2.10
C ILE A 46 16.06 -15.16 -1.60
N LEU A 47 17.31 -14.72 -1.57
CA LEU A 47 17.69 -13.38 -1.13
C LEU A 47 17.08 -12.30 -2.01
N ALA A 48 17.11 -12.48 -3.33
CA ALA A 48 16.49 -11.54 -4.28
C ALA A 48 14.97 -11.44 -4.06
N CYS A 49 14.28 -12.56 -3.84
CA CYS A 49 12.84 -12.56 -3.54
C CYS A 49 12.53 -11.83 -2.24
N LEU A 50 13.30 -12.06 -1.17
CA LEU A 50 13.10 -11.40 0.12
C LEU A 50 13.31 -9.87 0.01
N LEU A 51 14.34 -9.43 -0.69
CA LEU A 51 14.61 -8.02 -0.91
C LEU A 51 13.56 -7.36 -1.82
N PHE A 52 13.06 -8.09 -2.81
CA PHE A 52 11.95 -7.62 -3.64
C PHE A 52 10.66 -7.42 -2.81
N ILE A 53 10.31 -8.38 -1.96
CA ILE A 53 9.15 -8.27 -1.06
C ILE A 53 9.30 -7.05 -0.14
N LYS A 54 10.48 -6.87 0.47
CA LYS A 54 10.77 -5.70 1.31
C LYS A 54 10.58 -4.39 0.55
N ARG A 55 11.14 -4.28 -0.66
CA ARG A 55 11.03 -3.09 -1.50
C ARG A 55 9.57 -2.79 -1.89
N MET A 56 8.79 -3.81 -2.24
CA MET A 56 7.36 -3.65 -2.55
C MET A 56 6.57 -3.15 -1.34
N SER A 57 6.95 -3.58 -0.13
CA SER A 57 6.34 -3.12 1.11
C SER A 57 6.64 -1.63 1.40
N GLU A 58 7.87 -1.18 1.12
CA GLU A 58 8.28 0.22 1.31
C GLU A 58 7.62 1.21 0.33
N GLU A 59 7.13 0.73 -0.83
CA GLU A 59 6.39 1.54 -1.82
C GLU A 59 4.92 1.76 -1.42
N THR A 60 4.41 1.03 -0.42
CA THR A 60 3.03 1.18 0.05
C THR A 60 2.94 2.34 1.03
N LYS A 61 2.07 3.30 0.74
CA LYS A 61 1.85 4.49 1.57
C LYS A 61 0.37 4.72 1.80
N ALA A 62 0.04 5.21 2.98
CA ALA A 62 -1.24 5.83 3.27
C ALA A 62 -0.99 7.31 3.53
N GLU A 63 -1.47 8.17 2.65
CA GLU A 63 -1.30 9.62 2.75
C GLU A 63 -2.62 10.27 3.14
N SER A 64 -2.59 11.10 4.18
CA SER A 64 -3.74 11.91 4.57
C SER A 64 -3.90 13.05 3.58
N TRP A 65 -5.08 13.19 3.03
CA TRP A 65 -5.46 14.33 2.22
C TRP A 65 -6.04 15.41 3.14
N VAL A 66 -5.16 16.02 3.94
CA VAL A 66 -5.52 17.23 4.68
C VAL A 66 -5.22 18.41 3.76
N TYR A 67 -6.23 19.19 3.46
CA TYR A 67 -6.05 20.46 2.77
C TYR A 67 -5.25 21.43 3.61
N THR A 68 -4.00 21.61 3.26
CA THR A 68 -3.23 22.82 3.60
C THR A 68 -3.18 23.69 2.36
N ASP A 69 -3.39 24.99 2.51
CA ASP A 69 -3.49 25.99 1.42
C ASP A 69 -2.27 26.08 0.48
N ASP A 70 -1.22 25.30 0.73
CA ASP A 70 0.11 25.43 0.10
C ASP A 70 0.44 24.34 -0.95
N ASP A 71 -0.41 23.33 -1.16
CA ASP A 71 -0.07 22.25 -2.11
C ASP A 71 -0.68 22.48 -3.50
N THR A 72 0.19 22.92 -4.43
CA THR A 72 -0.05 23.12 -5.86
C THR A 72 -0.23 21.85 -6.71
N VAL A 73 -0.67 20.75 -6.14
CA VAL A 73 -1.02 19.54 -6.89
C VAL A 73 -2.49 19.62 -7.27
N ALA A 74 -2.78 19.43 -8.56
CA ALA A 74 -4.10 19.51 -9.19
C ALA A 74 -5.13 18.58 -8.50
N VAL A 75 -5.65 19.04 -7.39
CA VAL A 75 -6.65 18.36 -6.59
C VAL A 75 -8.02 18.86 -7.05
N ASN A 76 -8.94 17.94 -7.28
CA ASN A 76 -10.32 18.23 -7.63
C ASN A 76 -10.88 19.35 -6.73
N GLU A 77 -11.41 20.42 -7.33
CA GLU A 77 -12.02 21.57 -6.63
C GLU A 77 -13.09 21.15 -5.60
N ASN A 78 -13.68 19.96 -5.77
CA ASN A 78 -14.68 19.39 -4.86
C ASN A 78 -14.08 18.96 -3.49
N LEU A 79 -12.78 18.74 -3.38
CA LEU A 79 -12.12 18.39 -2.12
C LEU A 79 -11.81 19.62 -1.25
N ARG A 80 -11.80 20.82 -1.83
CA ARG A 80 -11.49 22.08 -1.14
C ARG A 80 -12.52 22.55 -0.09
N LYS A 81 -13.68 21.90 0.00
CA LYS A 81 -14.81 22.32 0.85
C LYS A 81 -15.32 21.24 1.80
N LEU A 82 -14.48 20.25 2.10
CA LEU A 82 -14.92 19.17 2.99
C LEU A 82 -15.07 19.67 4.43
N PRO A 83 -16.18 19.33 5.11
CA PRO A 83 -16.34 19.56 6.54
C PRO A 83 -15.20 18.91 7.34
N ALA A 84 -14.84 19.54 8.47
CA ALA A 84 -13.78 19.03 9.34
C ALA A 84 -14.05 17.62 9.91
N GLU A 85 -15.32 17.20 9.88
CA GLU A 85 -15.79 15.88 10.31
C GLU A 85 -15.49 14.77 9.30
N ILE A 86 -15.12 15.10 8.05
CA ILE A 86 -14.76 14.11 7.02
C ILE A 86 -13.24 14.11 6.84
N ARG A 87 -12.63 12.94 7.04
CA ARG A 87 -11.21 12.72 6.75
C ARG A 87 -11.06 11.81 5.53
N VAL A 88 -10.18 12.18 4.62
CA VAL A 88 -9.90 11.40 3.42
C VAL A 88 -8.46 10.92 3.46
N TYR A 89 -8.26 9.62 3.29
CA TYR A 89 -6.95 9.00 3.14
C TYR A 89 -6.86 8.30 1.79
N GLU A 90 -5.78 8.49 1.07
CA GLU A 90 -5.44 7.71 -0.10
C GLU A 90 -4.42 6.65 0.26
N VAL A 91 -4.76 5.40 -0.04
CA VAL A 91 -3.84 4.26 0.09
C VAL A 91 -3.33 3.91 -1.29
N SER A 92 -2.03 3.85 -1.44
CA SER A 92 -1.35 3.52 -2.69
C SER A 92 -0.38 2.36 -2.51
N GLY A 93 -0.26 1.55 -3.57
CA GLY A 93 0.59 0.37 -3.58
C GLY A 93 -0.12 -0.92 -3.17
N PRO A 94 0.55 -2.08 -3.34
CA PRO A 94 -0.02 -3.37 -3.00
C PRO A 94 -0.03 -3.58 -1.48
N LEU A 95 -1.20 -3.86 -0.93
CA LEU A 95 -1.39 -4.12 0.49
C LEU A 95 -1.06 -5.58 0.83
N PHE A 96 0.22 -5.86 1.05
CA PHE A 96 0.75 -7.14 1.49
C PHE A 96 1.33 -7.06 2.91
N PHE A 97 1.90 -8.16 3.38
CA PHE A 97 2.45 -8.39 4.71
C PHE A 97 3.19 -7.19 5.37
N GLY A 98 3.93 -6.39 4.63
CA GLY A 98 4.63 -5.23 5.19
C GLY A 98 3.85 -3.90 5.08
N ALA A 99 2.66 -3.91 4.51
CA ALA A 99 1.84 -2.73 4.30
C ALA A 99 0.82 -2.47 5.41
N SER A 100 0.74 -3.36 6.41
CA SER A 100 -0.14 -3.20 7.58
C SER A 100 0.15 -1.91 8.33
N ASP A 101 1.43 -1.54 8.43
CA ASP A 101 1.89 -0.31 9.08
C ASP A 101 1.26 0.94 8.45
N ALA A 102 1.10 0.96 7.12
CA ALA A 102 0.48 2.09 6.44
C ALA A 102 -0.99 2.30 6.86
N ILE A 103 -1.72 1.21 7.10
CA ILE A 103 -3.11 1.25 7.57
C ILE A 103 -3.17 1.60 9.07
N GLU A 104 -2.25 1.07 9.88
CA GLU A 104 -2.17 1.34 11.32
C GLU A 104 -1.80 2.79 11.62
N HIS A 105 -1.08 3.47 10.71
CA HIS A 105 -0.74 4.89 10.84
C HIS A 105 -1.90 5.83 10.49
N ILE A 106 -3.04 5.32 10.02
CA ILE A 106 -4.24 6.14 9.79
C ILE A 106 -4.78 6.61 11.15
N VAL A 107 -4.62 7.91 11.40
CA VAL A 107 -5.09 8.52 12.64
C VAL A 107 -6.58 8.82 12.54
N VAL A 108 -7.35 8.17 13.38
CA VAL A 108 -8.79 8.46 13.53
C VAL A 108 -8.94 9.56 14.59
N GLU A 109 -9.07 10.81 14.13
CA GLU A 109 -9.25 11.96 15.00
C GLU A 109 -10.60 11.91 15.72
N GLU A 110 -10.66 12.45 16.94
CA GLU A 110 -11.91 12.50 17.74
C GLU A 110 -12.98 13.40 17.12
N SER A 111 -12.59 14.37 16.31
CA SER A 111 -13.49 15.27 15.59
C SER A 111 -14.11 14.64 14.33
N ALA A 112 -13.55 13.55 13.84
CA ALA A 112 -14.02 12.89 12.63
C ALA A 112 -15.29 12.08 12.90
N LYS A 113 -16.29 12.21 12.03
CA LYS A 113 -17.48 11.35 11.99
C LYS A 113 -17.44 10.35 10.83
N CYS A 114 -16.71 10.70 9.79
CA CYS A 114 -16.56 9.85 8.61
C CYS A 114 -15.10 9.81 8.15
N LEU A 115 -14.62 8.60 7.84
CA LEU A 115 -13.31 8.33 7.27
C LEU A 115 -13.49 7.77 5.86
N VAL A 116 -13.09 8.51 4.84
CA VAL A 116 -13.11 8.04 3.44
C VAL A 116 -11.75 7.45 3.09
N LEU A 117 -11.73 6.17 2.76
CA LEU A 117 -10.53 5.45 2.36
C LEU A 117 -10.52 5.24 0.84
N ARG A 118 -9.67 5.97 0.13
CA ARG A 118 -9.51 5.87 -1.32
C ARG A 118 -8.54 4.76 -1.66
N MET A 119 -9.02 3.73 -2.39
CA MET A 119 -8.26 2.51 -2.71
C MET A 119 -7.97 2.34 -4.20
N ARG A 120 -8.11 3.40 -5.01
CA ARG A 120 -7.89 3.36 -6.46
C ARG A 120 -6.50 2.84 -6.83
N ALA A 121 -5.48 3.23 -6.08
CA ALA A 121 -4.09 2.87 -6.32
C ALA A 121 -3.67 1.56 -5.62
N VAL A 122 -4.62 0.79 -5.07
CA VAL A 122 -4.38 -0.52 -4.44
C VAL A 122 -4.68 -1.64 -5.45
N PRO A 123 -3.67 -2.25 -6.09
CA PRO A 123 -3.89 -3.30 -7.08
C PRO A 123 -4.19 -4.66 -6.45
N ALA A 124 -3.70 -4.91 -5.23
CA ALA A 124 -3.83 -6.20 -4.57
C ALA A 124 -3.86 -6.06 -3.05
N LEU A 125 -4.57 -7.00 -2.40
CA LEU A 125 -4.77 -7.10 -0.96
C LEU A 125 -4.57 -8.55 -0.53
N ASP A 126 -3.82 -8.78 0.55
CA ASP A 126 -3.66 -10.08 1.18
C ASP A 126 -4.45 -10.22 2.50
N SER A 127 -4.34 -11.39 3.14
CA SER A 127 -5.02 -11.66 4.40
C SER A 127 -4.49 -10.83 5.57
N THR A 128 -3.22 -10.44 5.56
CA THR A 128 -2.61 -9.63 6.63
C THR A 128 -3.16 -8.20 6.58
N ALA A 129 -3.15 -7.61 5.39
CA ALA A 129 -3.74 -6.29 5.19
C ALA A 129 -5.26 -6.29 5.43
N MET A 130 -5.95 -7.42 5.14
CA MET A 130 -7.37 -7.57 5.47
C MET A 130 -7.62 -7.50 6.98
N ASN A 131 -6.74 -8.11 7.78
CA ASN A 131 -6.82 -8.02 9.24
C ASN A 131 -6.60 -6.57 9.73
N ALA A 132 -5.64 -5.86 9.16
CA ALA A 132 -5.39 -4.45 9.49
C ALA A 132 -6.60 -3.56 9.15
N LEU A 133 -7.21 -3.75 7.96
CA LEU A 133 -8.45 -3.04 7.60
C LEU A 133 -9.61 -3.38 8.55
N THR A 134 -9.73 -4.63 8.96
CA THR A 134 -10.75 -5.05 9.93
C THR A 134 -10.53 -4.40 11.30
N ALA A 135 -9.27 -4.30 11.74
CA ALA A 135 -8.92 -3.62 12.99
C ALA A 135 -9.21 -2.12 12.91
N LEU A 136 -8.86 -1.47 11.80
CA LEU A 136 -9.17 -0.06 11.55
C LEU A 136 -10.70 0.19 11.60
N THR A 137 -11.48 -0.65 10.91
CA THR A 137 -12.94 -0.53 10.88
C THR A 137 -13.54 -0.64 12.28
N LYS A 138 -13.11 -1.61 13.08
CA LYS A 138 -13.53 -1.75 14.47
C LYS A 138 -13.12 -0.56 15.35
N THR A 139 -11.93 -0.02 15.12
CA THR A 139 -11.47 1.19 15.82
C THR A 139 -12.32 2.39 15.45
N CYS A 140 -12.66 2.58 14.18
CA CYS A 140 -13.59 3.60 13.73
C CYS A 140 -14.97 3.43 14.39
N GLU A 141 -15.51 2.24 14.35
CA GLU A 141 -16.83 1.91 14.97
C GLU A 141 -16.85 2.23 16.47
N SER A 142 -15.78 1.85 17.21
CA SER A 142 -15.67 2.14 18.64
C SER A 142 -15.61 3.63 18.97
N LYS A 143 -15.17 4.46 18.02
CA LYS A 143 -15.12 5.93 18.12
C LYS A 143 -16.36 6.61 17.51
N GLY A 144 -17.33 5.87 17.02
CA GLY A 144 -18.51 6.40 16.34
C GLY A 144 -18.20 7.00 14.96
N VAL A 145 -17.08 6.59 14.33
CA VAL A 145 -16.65 7.03 13.00
C VAL A 145 -17.05 5.98 11.98
N THR A 146 -17.80 6.38 10.95
CA THR A 146 -18.14 5.49 9.84
C THR A 146 -17.02 5.52 8.79
N ILE A 147 -16.63 4.32 8.30
CA ILE A 147 -15.64 4.21 7.23
C ILE A 147 -16.34 4.00 5.89
N VAL A 148 -15.91 4.77 4.87
CA VAL A 148 -16.41 4.69 3.50
C VAL A 148 -15.25 4.36 2.56
N PHE A 149 -15.42 3.36 1.70
CA PHE A 149 -14.41 2.91 0.74
C PHE A 149 -14.70 3.46 -0.65
N SER A 150 -13.71 4.10 -1.27
CA SER A 150 -13.81 4.66 -2.60
C SER A 150 -12.94 3.90 -3.60
N HIS A 151 -13.55 3.51 -4.72
CA HIS A 151 -12.86 2.91 -5.87
C HIS A 151 -12.01 1.69 -5.49
N VAL A 152 -12.63 0.68 -4.89
CA VAL A 152 -11.95 -0.59 -4.59
C VAL A 152 -11.82 -1.40 -5.87
N ASN A 153 -10.58 -1.78 -6.24
CA ASN A 153 -10.29 -2.57 -7.43
C ASN A 153 -10.83 -4.01 -7.30
N GLU A 154 -10.89 -4.73 -8.41
CA GLU A 154 -11.51 -6.06 -8.51
C GLU A 154 -10.89 -7.09 -7.55
N GLN A 155 -9.54 -7.17 -7.49
CA GLN A 155 -8.85 -8.14 -6.63
C GLN A 155 -9.06 -7.85 -5.14
N PRO A 156 -8.84 -6.62 -4.62
CA PRO A 156 -9.18 -6.27 -3.25
C PRO A 156 -10.64 -6.52 -2.91
N MET A 157 -11.57 -6.13 -3.78
CA MET A 157 -13.01 -6.36 -3.59
C MET A 157 -13.35 -7.85 -3.45
N LYS A 158 -12.73 -8.70 -4.27
CA LYS A 158 -12.91 -10.16 -4.21
C LYS A 158 -12.42 -10.73 -2.87
N VAL A 159 -11.29 -10.26 -2.36
CA VAL A 159 -10.76 -10.68 -1.06
C VAL A 159 -11.67 -10.19 0.07
N MET A 160 -12.10 -8.93 0.06
CA MET A 160 -13.01 -8.34 1.05
C MET A 160 -14.34 -9.11 1.11
N LYS A 161 -14.94 -9.42 -0.04
CA LYS A 161 -16.17 -10.22 -0.10
C LYS A 161 -15.98 -11.61 0.47
N LYS A 162 -14.88 -12.28 0.12
CA LYS A 162 -14.55 -13.63 0.62
C LYS A 162 -14.31 -13.64 2.13
N ALA A 163 -13.75 -12.58 2.67
CA ALA A 163 -13.52 -12.42 4.11
C ALA A 163 -14.78 -11.97 4.89
N GLY A 164 -15.92 -11.71 4.22
CA GLY A 164 -17.12 -11.18 4.87
C GLY A 164 -17.01 -9.72 5.30
N PHE A 165 -15.94 -9.04 4.89
CA PHE A 165 -15.65 -7.66 5.31
C PHE A 165 -16.66 -6.65 4.77
N VAL A 166 -17.19 -6.89 3.58
CA VAL A 166 -18.19 -6.00 2.96
C VAL A 166 -19.47 -5.94 3.81
N ALA A 167 -19.87 -7.09 4.36
CA ALA A 167 -21.03 -7.14 5.29
C ALA A 167 -20.73 -6.47 6.64
N LEU A 168 -19.47 -6.52 7.11
CA LEU A 168 -19.03 -5.87 8.35
C LEU A 168 -19.02 -4.34 8.21
N ALA A 169 -18.49 -3.83 7.11
CA ALA A 169 -18.36 -2.39 6.86
C ALA A 169 -19.64 -1.73 6.32
N GLY A 170 -20.62 -2.54 5.87
CA GLY A 170 -21.85 -2.09 5.19
C GLY A 170 -21.65 -1.96 3.67
N GLU A 171 -22.48 -2.64 2.88
CA GLU A 171 -22.38 -2.61 1.41
C GLU A 171 -22.54 -1.20 0.84
N GLU A 172 -23.38 -0.38 1.47
CA GLU A 172 -23.67 1.02 1.11
C GLU A 172 -22.44 1.94 1.24
N ASN A 173 -21.43 1.51 2.01
CA ASN A 173 -20.19 2.27 2.21
C ASN A 173 -19.10 1.96 1.18
N PHE A 174 -19.41 1.12 0.17
CA PHE A 174 -18.49 0.84 -0.94
C PHE A 174 -18.91 1.62 -2.19
N CYS A 175 -18.23 2.72 -2.46
CA CYS A 175 -18.57 3.65 -3.52
C CYS A 175 -17.68 3.45 -4.77
N PRO A 176 -18.24 3.60 -6.00
CA PRO A 176 -17.51 3.37 -7.24
C PRO A 176 -16.42 4.42 -7.52
N ASN A 177 -16.55 5.61 -6.96
CA ASN A 177 -15.62 6.72 -7.17
C ASN A 177 -15.60 7.65 -5.96
N ILE A 178 -14.68 8.61 -5.96
CA ILE A 178 -14.50 9.54 -4.84
C ILE A 178 -15.70 10.48 -4.66
N THR A 179 -16.35 10.88 -5.74
CA THR A 179 -17.52 11.78 -5.67
C THR A 179 -18.67 11.12 -4.93
N ALA A 180 -19.03 9.89 -5.30
CA ALA A 180 -20.05 9.11 -4.60
C ALA A 180 -19.68 8.82 -3.14
N ALA A 181 -18.38 8.61 -2.85
CA ALA A 181 -17.93 8.41 -1.48
C ALA A 181 -18.04 9.68 -0.63
N LEU A 182 -17.80 10.84 -1.20
CA LEU A 182 -17.96 12.12 -0.51
C LEU A 182 -19.44 12.45 -0.28
N GLU A 183 -20.30 12.22 -1.27
CA GLU A 183 -21.76 12.36 -1.12
C GLU A 183 -22.26 11.47 0.02
N ARG A 184 -21.82 10.20 0.06
CA ARG A 184 -22.14 9.28 1.16
C ARG A 184 -21.62 9.78 2.52
N ALA A 185 -20.40 10.31 2.56
CA ALA A 185 -19.82 10.87 3.78
C ALA A 185 -20.61 12.09 4.28
N GLU A 186 -21.10 12.96 3.38
CA GLU A 186 -21.97 14.08 3.73
C GLU A 186 -23.33 13.65 4.25
N GLU A 187 -23.87 12.53 3.78
CA GLU A 187 -25.11 11.95 4.33
C GLU A 187 -24.95 11.47 5.77
N ILE A 188 -23.78 10.87 6.07
CA ILE A 188 -23.47 10.32 7.40
C ILE A 188 -23.31 11.42 8.46
N ILE A 189 -22.82 12.59 8.09
CA ILE A 189 -22.59 13.69 9.05
C ILE A 189 -23.82 14.56 9.31
N LYS A 190 -24.85 14.46 8.45
CA LYS A 190 -26.14 15.18 8.60
C LYS A 190 -26.98 14.56 9.69
#